data_1cac22823fff0552835c8a01bc216c96
#
_entry.id   1cac22823fff0552835c8a01bc216c96
#
_cell.length_a   1.000
_cell.length_b   1.000
_cell.length_c   1.000
_cell.angle_alpha   90.00
_cell.angle_beta   90.00
_cell.angle_gamma   90.00
#
_symmetry.space_group_name_H-M   'P 1'
#
loop_
_entity.id
_entity.type
_entity.pdbx_description
1 polymer ?
#
loop_
_entity_poly.entity_id
_entity_poly.type
_entity_poly.pdbx_seq_one_letter_code
_entity_poly.pdbx_strand_id
1 'polypeptide(L)'
;MKETNAIAKPKEAGTLIEKARNAFWMAPLSGITEICFREFMDEMHAGVLISELVSSKGLIYNSERTQTMIGIHKKPGTIVGIQLFGESAEDIIEGSRYVEDVGADFLDINLGCPVKKVVKKGCGSALLRDPDKLERFLSKIKSNIKLPLTCKMRTGWDHNELTVHECVRAAYNSGCEWAAIHGR
;
A
#
# COMPACT_ATOMS: atom_id res chain seq x y z
N MET A 1 -23.62 17.89 47.67
CA MET A 1 -23.71 17.50 46.23
C MET A 1 -22.27 17.40 45.73
N LYS A 2 -21.81 16.19 45.46
CA LYS A 2 -20.46 15.94 44.91
C LYS A 2 -20.65 15.71 43.40
N GLU A 3 -20.18 16.65 42.57
CA GLU A 3 -20.08 16.45 41.15
C GLU A 3 -19.04 15.39 40.85
N THR A 4 -19.49 14.27 40.34
CA THR A 4 -18.63 13.23 39.78
C THR A 4 -18.11 13.68 38.41
N ASN A 5 -16.85 14.13 38.37
CA ASN A 5 -16.11 14.31 37.13
C ASN A 5 -16.06 12.97 36.39
N ALA A 6 -16.90 12.81 35.39
CA ALA A 6 -16.81 11.70 34.42
C ALA A 6 -15.53 11.90 33.61
N ILE A 7 -14.52 11.06 33.88
CA ILE A 7 -13.33 10.95 33.05
C ILE A 7 -13.79 10.53 31.66
N ALA A 8 -13.66 11.44 30.69
CA ALA A 8 -13.95 11.15 29.28
C ALA A 8 -13.10 9.95 28.85
N LYS A 9 -13.76 8.88 28.40
CA LYS A 9 -13.06 7.75 27.77
C LYS A 9 -12.17 8.28 26.65
N PRO A 10 -10.92 7.80 26.51
CA PRO A 10 -10.09 8.17 25.36
C PRO A 10 -10.86 7.83 24.10
N LYS A 11 -10.97 8.79 23.17
CA LYS A 11 -11.51 8.53 21.84
C LYS A 11 -10.77 7.34 21.25
N GLU A 12 -11.49 6.29 20.87
CA GLU A 12 -10.91 5.17 20.13
C GLU A 12 -10.07 5.73 18.98
N ALA A 13 -8.84 5.22 18.85
CA ALA A 13 -7.94 5.68 17.79
C ALA A 13 -8.64 5.40 16.46
N GLY A 14 -9.01 6.45 15.72
CA GLY A 14 -9.71 6.33 14.44
C GLY A 14 -8.99 5.37 13.47
N THR A 15 -9.73 4.82 12.53
CA THR A 15 -9.20 3.94 11.48
C THR A 15 -8.04 4.61 10.74
N LEU A 16 -7.19 3.83 10.06
CA LEU A 16 -6.09 4.37 9.28
C LEU A 16 -6.57 5.40 8.25
N ILE A 17 -7.71 5.14 7.60
CA ILE A 17 -8.31 6.05 6.62
C ILE A 17 -8.79 7.35 7.25
N GLU A 18 -9.32 7.33 8.47
CA GLU A 18 -9.75 8.54 9.17
C GLU A 18 -8.56 9.44 9.53
N LYS A 19 -7.45 8.84 9.97
CA LYS A 19 -6.20 9.56 10.25
C LYS A 19 -5.60 10.16 8.98
N ALA A 20 -5.68 9.45 7.86
CA ALA A 20 -5.11 9.85 6.59
C ALA A 20 -6.00 10.82 5.77
N ARG A 21 -7.29 10.94 6.09
CA ARG A 21 -8.30 11.65 5.26
C ARG A 21 -7.92 13.09 4.90
N ASN A 22 -7.34 13.82 5.83
CA ASN A 22 -6.98 15.23 5.66
C ASN A 22 -5.46 15.44 5.47
N ALA A 23 -4.71 14.35 5.30
CA ALA A 23 -3.28 14.40 5.12
C ALA A 23 -2.91 14.64 3.66
N PHE A 24 -1.73 15.22 3.44
CA PHE A 24 -1.12 15.26 2.12
C PHE A 24 -0.46 13.89 1.84
N TRP A 25 -0.74 13.31 0.69
CA TRP A 25 -0.29 11.97 0.32
C TRP A 25 0.82 12.03 -0.72
N MET A 26 1.96 11.45 -0.40
CA MET A 26 3.03 11.25 -1.36
C MET A 26 2.85 9.91 -2.09
N ALA A 27 2.60 9.97 -3.39
CA ALA A 27 2.46 8.78 -4.22
C ALA A 27 3.78 8.02 -4.39
N PRO A 28 3.75 6.68 -4.53
CA PRO A 28 4.94 5.87 -4.81
C PRO A 28 5.49 6.14 -6.22
N LEU A 29 6.78 6.48 -6.30
CA LEU A 29 7.49 6.77 -7.55
C LEU A 29 8.84 6.06 -7.54
N SER A 30 9.02 5.08 -8.44
CA SER A 30 10.25 4.29 -8.54
C SER A 30 11.45 5.17 -8.89
N GLY A 31 12.55 5.04 -8.13
CA GLY A 31 13.75 5.86 -8.27
C GLY A 31 13.63 7.27 -7.68
N ILE A 32 12.53 7.60 -7.01
CA ILE A 32 12.30 8.93 -6.43
C ILE A 32 11.92 8.83 -4.95
N THR A 33 10.93 8.00 -4.58
CA THR A 33 10.41 7.93 -3.22
C THR A 33 11.21 6.97 -2.33
N GLU A 34 12.55 7.03 -2.47
CA GLU A 34 13.50 6.39 -1.58
C GLU A 34 13.45 7.00 -0.17
N ILE A 35 14.18 6.41 0.76
CA ILE A 35 14.10 6.78 2.17
C ILE A 35 14.41 8.26 2.41
N CYS A 36 15.48 8.79 1.81
CA CYS A 36 15.87 10.20 1.99
C CYS A 36 14.81 11.18 1.46
N PHE A 37 14.17 10.84 0.34
CA PHE A 37 13.08 11.66 -0.18
C PHE A 37 11.82 11.59 0.69
N ARG A 38 11.53 10.42 1.27
CA ARG A 38 10.42 10.28 2.23
C ARG A 38 10.68 11.08 3.50
N GLU A 39 11.89 11.08 4.02
CA GLU A 39 12.30 11.93 5.16
C GLU A 39 12.11 13.41 4.85
N PHE A 40 12.57 13.85 3.68
CA PHE A 40 12.36 15.23 3.23
C PHE A 40 10.86 15.59 3.15
N MET A 41 10.04 14.71 2.58
CA MET A 41 8.60 14.94 2.48
C MET A 41 7.91 14.93 3.86
N ASP A 42 8.41 14.15 4.81
CA ASP A 42 7.95 14.16 6.20
C ASP A 42 8.29 15.51 6.89
N GLU A 43 9.46 16.07 6.60
CA GLU A 43 9.83 17.41 7.06
C GLU A 43 8.91 18.49 6.47
N MET A 44 8.45 18.30 5.23
CA MET A 44 7.48 19.15 4.55
C MET A 44 6.02 18.89 4.97
N HIS A 45 5.81 18.09 6.03
CA HIS A 45 4.50 17.75 6.60
C HIS A 45 3.57 16.94 5.67
N ALA A 46 4.12 16.13 4.79
CA ALA A 46 3.33 15.11 4.11
C ALA A 46 2.91 14.04 5.14
N GLY A 47 1.60 13.94 5.39
CA GLY A 47 1.08 13.08 6.46
C GLY A 47 1.00 11.60 6.08
N VAL A 48 1.05 11.25 4.78
CA VAL A 48 1.09 9.87 4.28
C VAL A 48 2.21 9.71 3.27
N LEU A 49 3.12 8.80 3.54
CA LEU A 49 4.28 8.49 2.71
C LEU A 49 4.20 7.05 2.21
N ILE A 50 4.50 6.81 0.94
CA ILE A 50 4.52 5.46 0.38
C ILE A 50 5.90 5.20 -0.24
N SER A 51 6.48 4.03 0.03
CA SER A 51 7.79 3.66 -0.51
C SER A 51 7.80 3.56 -2.04
N GLU A 52 8.96 3.40 -2.62
CA GLU A 52 9.10 2.93 -3.98
C GLU A 52 8.43 1.55 -4.18
N LEU A 53 8.38 1.10 -5.44
CA LEU A 53 7.94 -0.23 -5.82
C LEU A 53 8.95 -1.31 -5.37
N VAL A 54 8.59 -2.06 -4.34
CA VAL A 54 9.45 -3.08 -3.71
C VAL A 54 9.06 -4.49 -4.17
N SER A 55 10.05 -5.29 -4.55
CA SER A 55 9.84 -6.69 -4.93
C SER A 55 9.66 -7.57 -3.69
N SER A 56 8.53 -8.27 -3.57
CA SER A 56 8.32 -9.25 -2.50
C SER A 56 9.38 -10.37 -2.53
N LYS A 57 9.70 -10.90 -3.70
CA LYS A 57 10.80 -11.87 -3.86
C LYS A 57 12.15 -11.29 -3.47
N GLY A 58 12.40 -10.01 -3.75
CA GLY A 58 13.62 -9.35 -3.32
C GLY A 58 13.77 -9.31 -1.80
N LEU A 59 12.67 -9.14 -1.05
CA LEU A 59 12.67 -9.24 0.42
C LEU A 59 12.93 -10.66 0.89
N ILE A 60 12.19 -11.63 0.34
CA ILE A 60 12.31 -13.05 0.70
C ILE A 60 13.74 -13.59 0.49
N TYR A 61 14.40 -13.16 -0.59
CA TYR A 61 15.79 -13.55 -0.89
C TYR A 61 16.85 -12.62 -0.26
N ASN A 62 16.45 -11.79 0.71
CA ASN A 62 17.37 -10.91 1.44
C ASN A 62 18.23 -10.01 0.54
N SER A 63 17.67 -9.49 -0.56
CA SER A 63 18.35 -8.52 -1.41
C SER A 63 18.65 -7.25 -0.61
N GLU A 64 19.91 -6.91 -0.41
CA GLU A 64 20.38 -5.73 0.33
C GLU A 64 19.70 -4.45 -0.16
N ARG A 65 19.65 -4.26 -1.48
CA ARG A 65 18.94 -3.13 -2.09
C ARG A 65 17.48 -3.08 -1.69
N THR A 66 16.79 -4.24 -1.66
CA THR A 66 15.36 -4.30 -1.35
C THR A 66 15.12 -4.03 0.13
N GLN A 67 16.01 -4.50 0.99
CA GLN A 67 15.98 -4.20 2.43
C GLN A 67 16.11 -2.70 2.71
N THR A 68 17.03 -2.02 2.02
CA THR A 68 17.19 -0.57 2.15
C THR A 68 15.94 0.19 1.73
N MET A 69 15.21 -0.26 0.69
CA MET A 69 14.00 0.42 0.19
C MET A 69 12.85 0.46 1.20
N ILE A 70 12.75 -0.52 2.11
CA ILE A 70 11.67 -0.60 3.11
C ILE A 70 11.98 0.13 4.42
N GLY A 71 13.15 0.71 4.56
CA GLY A 71 13.51 1.48 5.76
C GLY A 71 12.47 2.56 6.08
N ILE A 72 12.17 2.74 7.37
CA ILE A 72 11.19 3.71 7.85
C ILE A 72 11.84 4.65 8.83
N HIS A 73 11.82 5.94 8.49
CA HIS A 73 12.09 7.05 9.38
C HIS A 73 10.90 8.00 9.25
N LYS A 74 10.22 8.28 10.35
CA LYS A 74 9.02 9.13 10.34
C LYS A 74 8.85 9.90 11.64
N LYS A 75 8.25 11.07 11.55
CA LYS A 75 7.80 11.86 12.70
C LYS A 75 6.57 11.23 13.37
N PRO A 76 6.32 11.51 14.64
CA PRO A 76 5.07 11.12 15.29
C PRO A 76 3.85 11.67 14.52
N GLY A 77 2.92 10.80 14.19
CA GLY A 77 1.70 11.14 13.44
C GLY A 77 1.78 10.94 11.93
N THR A 78 2.98 10.81 11.35
CA THR A 78 3.14 10.45 9.93
C THR A 78 2.83 8.98 9.71
N ILE A 79 2.09 8.69 8.66
CA ILE A 79 1.67 7.35 8.24
C ILE A 79 2.57 6.89 7.10
N VAL A 80 3.19 5.71 7.23
CA VAL A 80 4.08 5.16 6.20
C VAL A 80 3.60 3.80 5.72
N GLY A 81 3.37 3.69 4.41
CA GLY A 81 3.11 2.44 3.72
C GLY A 81 4.29 1.95 2.90
N ILE A 82 4.41 0.64 2.80
CA ILE A 82 5.37 0.01 1.89
C ILE A 82 4.59 -0.59 0.73
N GLN A 83 4.98 -0.22 -0.50
CA GLN A 83 4.35 -0.73 -1.72
C GLN A 83 5.08 -1.97 -2.24
N LEU A 84 4.38 -3.12 -2.26
CA LEU A 84 4.89 -4.36 -2.82
C LEU A 84 4.33 -4.68 -4.21
N PHE A 85 5.12 -5.41 -4.99
CA PHE A 85 4.66 -6.18 -6.13
C PHE A 85 5.19 -7.61 -6.05
N GLY A 86 4.41 -8.57 -6.55
CA GLY A 86 4.78 -9.99 -6.56
C GLY A 86 3.98 -10.77 -7.58
N GLU A 87 4.48 -11.95 -7.96
CA GLU A 87 3.89 -12.83 -8.95
C GLU A 87 2.72 -13.63 -8.38
N SER A 88 2.76 -13.92 -7.07
CA SER A 88 1.76 -14.68 -6.34
C SER A 88 1.32 -13.96 -5.05
N ALA A 89 0.16 -14.32 -4.55
CA ALA A 89 -0.31 -13.84 -3.25
C ALA A 89 0.61 -14.34 -2.12
N GLU A 90 1.16 -15.54 -2.27
CA GLU A 90 2.10 -16.16 -1.33
C GLU A 90 3.36 -15.32 -1.17
N ASP A 91 3.97 -14.89 -2.28
CA ASP A 91 5.15 -14.01 -2.25
C ASP A 91 4.86 -12.69 -1.53
N ILE A 92 3.66 -12.11 -1.75
CA ILE A 92 3.25 -10.88 -1.07
C ILE A 92 3.05 -11.12 0.42
N ILE A 93 2.37 -12.21 0.80
CA ILE A 93 2.12 -12.58 2.20
C ILE A 93 3.44 -12.81 2.94
N GLU A 94 4.40 -13.50 2.34
CA GLU A 94 5.70 -13.70 2.95
C GLU A 94 6.49 -12.39 3.02
N GLY A 95 6.50 -11.59 1.95
CA GLY A 95 7.13 -10.27 1.92
C GLY A 95 6.51 -9.29 2.92
N SER A 96 5.21 -9.42 3.25
CA SER A 96 4.53 -8.53 4.21
C SER A 96 5.07 -8.65 5.63
N ARG A 97 5.67 -9.78 6.00
CA ARG A 97 6.31 -9.95 7.32
C ARG A 97 7.46 -8.98 7.51
N TYR A 98 8.28 -8.78 6.48
CA TYR A 98 9.36 -7.78 6.50
C TYR A 98 8.80 -6.36 6.61
N VAL A 99 7.64 -6.10 5.99
CA VAL A 99 6.94 -4.81 6.07
C VAL A 99 6.38 -4.57 7.48
N GLU A 100 5.85 -5.59 8.13
CA GLU A 100 5.43 -5.55 9.54
C GLU A 100 6.63 -5.29 10.47
N ASP A 101 7.74 -6.02 10.27
CA ASP A 101 8.93 -5.94 11.12
C ASP A 101 9.60 -4.57 11.10
N VAL A 102 9.56 -3.85 9.98
CA VAL A 102 10.07 -2.46 9.91
C VAL A 102 9.11 -1.43 10.49
N GLY A 103 7.91 -1.83 10.91
CA GLY A 103 6.93 -0.96 11.56
C GLY A 103 6.12 -0.08 10.60
N ALA A 104 5.85 -0.56 9.38
CA ALA A 104 4.94 0.11 8.45
C ALA A 104 3.51 0.16 9.00
N ASP A 105 2.77 1.22 8.67
CA ASP A 105 1.38 1.38 9.09
C ASP A 105 0.40 0.63 8.18
N PHE A 106 0.79 0.36 6.92
CA PHE A 106 -0.02 -0.39 5.95
C PHE A 106 0.83 -1.01 4.84
N LEU A 107 0.26 -2.03 4.20
CA LEU A 107 0.78 -2.64 2.99
C LEU A 107 0.03 -2.11 1.78
N ASP A 108 0.74 -1.58 0.78
CA ASP A 108 0.15 -1.16 -0.49
C ASP A 108 0.53 -2.12 -1.63
N ILE A 109 -0.42 -2.45 -2.48
CA ILE A 109 -0.20 -3.33 -3.64
C ILE A 109 -0.13 -2.52 -4.92
N ASN A 110 0.96 -2.71 -5.67
CA ASN A 110 1.10 -2.08 -6.98
C ASN A 110 0.28 -2.81 -8.04
N LEU A 111 -0.74 -2.15 -8.55
CA LEU A 111 -1.61 -2.59 -9.65
C LEU A 111 -1.51 -1.65 -10.87
N GLY A 112 -0.49 -0.79 -10.93
CA GLY A 112 -0.42 0.23 -11.96
C GLY A 112 0.86 0.22 -12.81
N CYS A 113 1.90 -0.52 -12.44
CA CYS A 113 3.17 -0.53 -13.17
C CYS A 113 3.03 -1.19 -14.56
N PRO A 114 3.32 -0.46 -15.66
CA PRO A 114 3.20 -1.00 -17.03
C PRO A 114 4.52 -1.56 -17.56
N VAL A 115 5.58 -1.54 -16.76
CA VAL A 115 6.92 -1.96 -17.19
C VAL A 115 6.89 -3.41 -17.66
N LYS A 116 7.39 -3.68 -18.90
CA LYS A 116 7.36 -5.02 -19.53
C LYS A 116 7.88 -6.14 -18.63
N LYS A 117 8.93 -5.89 -17.83
CA LYS A 117 9.50 -6.87 -16.90
C LYS A 117 8.52 -7.24 -15.77
N VAL A 118 7.67 -6.31 -15.33
CA VAL A 118 6.66 -6.51 -14.28
C VAL A 118 5.44 -7.22 -14.87
N VAL A 119 4.89 -6.68 -15.97
CA VAL A 119 3.65 -7.21 -16.57
C VAL A 119 3.81 -8.60 -17.19
N LYS A 120 4.99 -8.95 -17.75
CA LYS A 120 5.28 -10.30 -18.24
C LYS A 120 5.17 -11.38 -17.16
N LYS A 121 5.33 -10.99 -15.90
CA LYS A 121 5.21 -11.85 -14.72
C LYS A 121 3.79 -11.90 -14.15
N GLY A 122 2.82 -11.25 -14.80
CA GLY A 122 1.45 -11.16 -14.34
C GLY A 122 1.23 -10.17 -13.19
N CYS A 123 2.21 -9.26 -12.93
CA CYS A 123 2.17 -8.27 -11.87
C CYS A 123 1.78 -6.88 -12.38
N GLY A 124 1.60 -5.93 -11.45
CA GLY A 124 1.32 -4.55 -11.78
C GLY A 124 0.02 -4.40 -12.56
N SER A 125 0.03 -3.62 -13.66
CA SER A 125 -1.17 -3.37 -14.44
C SER A 125 -1.74 -4.60 -15.16
N ALA A 126 -0.99 -5.70 -15.28
CA ALA A 126 -1.52 -6.94 -15.85
C ALA A 126 -2.67 -7.54 -15.04
N LEU A 127 -2.72 -7.29 -13.71
CA LEU A 127 -3.80 -7.74 -12.84
C LEU A 127 -5.12 -7.03 -13.10
N LEU A 128 -5.10 -5.85 -13.74
CA LEU A 128 -6.32 -5.08 -14.04
C LEU A 128 -7.14 -5.67 -15.19
N ARG A 129 -6.60 -6.64 -15.94
CA ARG A 129 -7.30 -7.28 -17.06
C ARG A 129 -8.35 -8.31 -16.62
N ASP A 130 -8.24 -8.79 -15.39
CA ASP A 130 -9.13 -9.82 -14.83
C ASP A 130 -9.53 -9.43 -13.39
N PRO A 131 -10.62 -8.66 -13.23
CA PRO A 131 -11.09 -8.21 -11.92
C PRO A 131 -11.41 -9.36 -10.95
N ASP A 132 -11.93 -10.49 -11.45
CA ASP A 132 -12.24 -11.66 -10.61
C ASP A 132 -10.96 -12.31 -10.07
N LYS A 133 -9.93 -12.40 -10.90
CA LYS A 133 -8.61 -12.85 -10.46
C LYS A 133 -7.99 -11.88 -9.46
N LEU A 134 -8.14 -10.58 -9.69
CA LEU A 134 -7.68 -9.54 -8.79
C LEU A 134 -8.36 -9.65 -7.41
N GLU A 135 -9.68 -9.87 -7.38
CA GLU A 135 -10.42 -10.06 -6.13
C GLU A 135 -9.90 -11.27 -5.34
N ARG A 136 -9.75 -12.41 -6.00
CA ARG A 136 -9.17 -13.61 -5.37
C ARG A 136 -7.75 -13.38 -4.83
N PHE A 137 -6.93 -12.66 -5.61
CA PHE A 137 -5.56 -12.31 -5.23
C PHE A 137 -5.51 -11.43 -3.99
N LEU A 138 -6.26 -10.32 -3.99
CA LEU A 138 -6.30 -9.38 -2.86
C LEU A 138 -6.95 -10.00 -1.61
N SER A 139 -8.05 -10.76 -1.77
CA SER A 139 -8.71 -11.47 -0.66
C SER A 139 -7.78 -12.46 0.02
N LYS A 140 -7.00 -13.20 -0.76
CA LYS A 140 -6.00 -14.14 -0.22
C LYS A 140 -4.92 -13.42 0.56
N ILE A 141 -4.43 -12.29 0.07
CA ILE A 141 -3.46 -11.46 0.79
C ILE A 141 -4.09 -10.96 2.09
N LYS A 142 -5.25 -10.29 2.02
CA LYS A 142 -5.90 -9.67 3.19
C LYS A 142 -6.18 -10.66 4.30
N SER A 143 -6.60 -11.88 3.96
CA SER A 143 -6.90 -12.94 4.95
C SER A 143 -5.66 -13.47 5.67
N ASN A 144 -4.43 -13.16 5.21
CA ASN A 144 -3.19 -13.74 5.72
C ASN A 144 -2.17 -12.68 6.21
N ILE A 145 -2.55 -11.41 6.26
CA ILE A 145 -1.72 -10.32 6.78
C ILE A 145 -2.43 -9.59 7.92
N LYS A 146 -1.66 -8.97 8.82
CA LYS A 146 -2.20 -8.16 9.93
C LYS A 146 -2.37 -6.69 9.53
N LEU A 147 -1.49 -6.20 8.67
CA LEU A 147 -1.52 -4.80 8.24
C LEU A 147 -2.80 -4.45 7.49
N PRO A 148 -3.27 -3.20 7.61
CA PRO A 148 -4.21 -2.63 6.66
C PRO A 148 -3.72 -2.83 5.23
N LEU A 149 -4.60 -3.28 4.33
CA LEU A 149 -4.27 -3.51 2.92
C LEU A 149 -4.81 -2.36 2.08
N THR A 150 -3.99 -1.85 1.18
CA THR A 150 -4.36 -0.83 0.21
C THR A 150 -3.84 -1.21 -1.18
N CYS A 151 -4.27 -0.51 -2.21
CA CYS A 151 -3.73 -0.72 -3.54
C CYS A 151 -3.67 0.58 -4.35
N LYS A 152 -2.73 0.64 -5.28
CA LYS A 152 -2.65 1.73 -6.26
C LYS A 152 -2.74 1.16 -7.66
N MET A 153 -3.73 1.64 -8.43
CA MET A 153 -4.05 1.14 -9.77
C MET A 153 -4.10 2.26 -10.82
N ARG A 154 -4.23 1.88 -12.07
CA ARG A 154 -4.60 2.75 -13.21
C ARG A 154 -6.07 2.55 -13.55
N THR A 155 -6.58 3.37 -14.49
CA THR A 155 -7.94 3.26 -15.02
C THR A 155 -8.21 1.96 -15.80
N GLY A 156 -7.19 1.19 -16.10
CA GLY A 156 -7.28 -0.10 -16.78
C GLY A 156 -5.92 -0.54 -17.33
N TRP A 157 -5.93 -1.61 -18.12
CA TRP A 157 -4.73 -2.12 -18.77
C TRP A 157 -4.19 -1.13 -19.83
N ASP A 158 -5.06 -0.71 -20.74
CA ASP A 158 -4.75 0.29 -21.76
C ASP A 158 -5.96 1.20 -22.03
N HIS A 159 -5.95 1.95 -23.14
CA HIS A 159 -7.04 2.88 -23.48
C HIS A 159 -8.34 2.18 -23.93
N ASN A 160 -8.26 0.92 -24.33
CA ASN A 160 -9.39 0.12 -24.78
C ASN A 160 -9.95 -0.79 -23.68
N GLU A 161 -9.12 -1.17 -22.71
CA GLU A 161 -9.48 -2.02 -21.58
C GLU A 161 -9.53 -1.19 -20.29
N LEU A 162 -10.61 -0.42 -20.11
CA LEU A 162 -10.87 0.40 -18.93
C LEU A 162 -11.70 -0.39 -17.91
N THR A 163 -11.04 -1.00 -16.93
CA THR A 163 -11.64 -1.90 -15.93
C THR A 163 -11.64 -1.32 -14.51
N VAL A 164 -11.47 0.00 -14.39
CA VAL A 164 -11.29 0.64 -13.08
C VAL A 164 -12.46 0.40 -12.13
N HIS A 165 -13.71 0.42 -12.61
CA HIS A 165 -14.90 0.25 -11.77
C HIS A 165 -14.96 -1.16 -11.18
N GLU A 166 -14.71 -2.17 -12.01
CA GLU A 166 -14.68 -3.58 -11.61
C GLU A 166 -13.50 -3.85 -10.66
N CYS A 167 -12.32 -3.29 -10.97
CA CYS A 167 -11.12 -3.45 -10.14
C CYS A 167 -11.27 -2.75 -8.78
N VAL A 168 -11.89 -1.57 -8.70
CA VAL A 168 -12.19 -0.90 -7.43
C VAL A 168 -13.18 -1.72 -6.62
N ARG A 169 -14.21 -2.30 -7.26
CA ARG A 169 -15.16 -3.20 -6.58
C ARG A 169 -14.46 -4.44 -6.04
N ALA A 170 -13.56 -5.05 -6.83
CA ALA A 170 -12.74 -6.17 -6.40
C ALA A 170 -11.87 -5.83 -5.18
N ALA A 171 -11.24 -4.65 -5.17
CA ALA A 171 -10.45 -4.17 -4.04
C ALA A 171 -11.33 -3.96 -2.78
N TYR A 172 -12.51 -3.36 -2.94
CA TYR A 172 -13.46 -3.17 -1.85
C TYR A 172 -13.94 -4.51 -1.27
N ASN A 173 -14.39 -5.43 -2.11
CA ASN A 173 -14.84 -6.77 -1.70
C ASN A 173 -13.75 -7.55 -0.96
N SER A 174 -12.49 -7.33 -1.35
CA SER A 174 -11.32 -7.98 -0.72
C SER A 174 -10.93 -7.36 0.64
N GLY A 175 -11.58 -6.27 1.07
CA GLY A 175 -11.29 -5.59 2.33
C GLY A 175 -10.08 -4.65 2.27
N CYS A 176 -9.75 -4.10 1.09
CA CYS A 176 -8.79 -3.00 1.01
C CYS A 176 -9.37 -1.74 1.68
N GLU A 177 -8.54 -1.06 2.49
CA GLU A 177 -8.93 0.17 3.19
C GLU A 177 -9.17 1.33 2.22
N TRP A 178 -8.36 1.41 1.14
CA TRP A 178 -8.55 2.34 0.01
C TRP A 178 -7.89 1.82 -1.26
N ALA A 179 -8.29 2.42 -2.38
CA ALA A 179 -7.65 2.25 -3.68
C ALA A 179 -7.31 3.63 -4.27
N ALA A 180 -6.03 3.86 -4.56
CA ALA A 180 -5.58 5.06 -5.24
C ALA A 180 -5.59 4.85 -6.76
N ILE A 181 -6.20 5.79 -7.51
CA ILE A 181 -6.34 5.67 -8.96
C ILE A 181 -5.47 6.74 -9.65
N HIS A 182 -4.62 6.30 -10.56
CA HIS A 182 -3.86 7.16 -11.45
C HIS A 182 -4.59 7.30 -12.77
N GLY A 183 -5.02 8.52 -13.08
CA GLY A 183 -5.82 8.82 -14.28
C GLY A 183 -5.07 8.76 -15.60
N ARG A 184 -3.75 8.45 -15.57
CA ARG A 184 -2.72 8.46 -16.64
C ARG A 184 -2.08 9.79 -16.91
#